data_8f35bcda03858c777deac63d109a90ac
#
_entry.id   8f35bcda03858c777deac63d109a90ac
#
_cell.length_a   1.000
_cell.length_b   1.000
_cell.length_c   1.000
_cell.angle_alpha   90.00
_cell.angle_beta   90.00
_cell.angle_gamma   90.00
#
_symmetry.space_group_name_H-M   'P 1'
#
loop_
_entity.id
_entity.type
_entity.pdbx_description
1 polymer ?
#
loop_
_entity_poly.entity_id
_entity_poly.type
_entity_poly.pdbx_seq_one_letter_code
_entity_poly.pdbx_strand_id
1 'polypeptide(L)'
;MRLYLDWNATTPLRPEARAAMIAAMDIVGNPSSVHHEGRAAKALKERARAQIAAALGADEVIFTSGATEAASLALAGRGYACAAVEHEAVAAWCENTLPVDQMGRVTVTDPSRTALQLANSETGIIQDLPQGLAVSDLTQAFGKIPIAFNWLGVDMGLTSAHKLGGPKGIGALIARQGLDVAAQLRGGGQEMGRRAGTENLIGIAGFAAAATAAMRDLADGVWDRVAEIRNILEQALSAHEFETISVGNTVSRLPNTLCLIAPYWKGETQVMAMDLAGFAVSAGSACSSGKLRASPVLRAMGYDGDLAAQAI
;
A
#
# COMPACT_ATOMS: atom_id res chain seq x y z
N MET A 1 27.69 3.55 -8.40
CA MET A 1 26.73 3.63 -7.26
C MET A 1 25.37 3.21 -7.78
N ARG A 2 24.63 2.33 -7.10
CA ARG A 2 23.29 1.92 -7.52
C ARG A 2 22.25 2.69 -6.73
N LEU A 3 21.22 3.22 -7.42
CA LEU A 3 20.10 3.92 -6.82
C LEU A 3 18.84 3.05 -6.89
N TYR A 4 18.22 2.78 -5.76
CA TYR A 4 16.96 2.04 -5.67
C TYR A 4 15.79 3.03 -5.64
N LEU A 5 15.04 3.12 -6.75
CA LEU A 5 13.92 4.04 -6.94
C LEU A 5 12.56 3.32 -6.94
N ASP A 6 12.54 1.99 -6.86
CA ASP A 6 11.33 1.16 -6.96
C ASP A 6 10.59 1.02 -5.62
N TRP A 7 10.33 2.15 -4.97
CA TRP A 7 9.74 2.19 -3.61
C TRP A 7 8.27 1.77 -3.58
N ASN A 8 7.56 1.89 -4.69
CA ASN A 8 6.17 1.44 -4.76
C ASN A 8 6.06 -0.09 -4.84
N ALA A 9 7.08 -0.79 -5.35
CA ALA A 9 7.14 -2.25 -5.29
C ALA A 9 7.46 -2.74 -3.87
N THR A 10 8.47 -2.18 -3.22
CA THR A 10 8.81 -2.43 -1.81
C THR A 10 9.81 -1.37 -1.34
N THR A 11 9.82 -1.08 -0.04
CA THR A 11 10.79 -0.15 0.54
C THR A 11 11.93 -0.88 1.24
N PRO A 12 13.14 -0.27 1.34
CA PRO A 12 14.18 -0.77 2.21
C PRO A 12 13.70 -0.89 3.66
N LEU A 13 14.15 -1.94 4.35
CA LEU A 13 13.82 -2.12 5.77
C LEU A 13 14.44 -1.00 6.62
N ARG A 14 13.62 -0.31 7.39
CA ARG A 14 14.08 0.74 8.29
C ARG A 14 14.98 0.19 9.41
N PRO A 15 16.00 0.94 9.86
CA PRO A 15 16.84 0.54 10.99
C PRO A 15 16.04 0.25 12.26
N GLU A 16 15.01 1.07 12.55
CA GLU A 16 14.12 0.90 13.71
C GLU A 16 13.31 -0.40 13.62
N ALA A 17 12.79 -0.71 12.43
CA ALA A 17 12.08 -1.97 12.21
C ALA A 17 13.01 -3.17 12.39
N ARG A 18 14.23 -3.10 11.84
CA ARG A 18 15.24 -4.16 12.02
C ARG A 18 15.59 -4.37 13.49
N ALA A 19 15.83 -3.31 14.25
CA ALA A 19 16.14 -3.39 15.67
C ALA A 19 14.99 -4.00 16.48
N ALA A 20 13.75 -3.58 16.22
CA ALA A 20 12.56 -4.12 16.89
C ALA A 20 12.35 -5.61 16.58
N MET A 21 12.59 -6.03 15.33
CA MET A 21 12.52 -7.43 14.93
C MET A 21 13.57 -8.28 15.66
N ILE A 22 14.81 -7.83 15.74
CA ILE A 22 15.89 -8.53 16.45
C ILE A 22 15.51 -8.72 17.93
N ALA A 23 15.05 -7.66 18.59
CA ALA A 23 14.60 -7.74 19.99
C ALA A 23 13.40 -8.70 20.18
N ALA A 24 12.51 -8.79 19.19
CA ALA A 24 11.37 -9.70 19.26
C ALA A 24 11.76 -11.18 19.05
N MET A 25 12.90 -11.49 18.42
CA MET A 25 13.40 -12.86 18.25
C MET A 25 13.73 -13.54 19.58
N ASP A 26 14.08 -12.78 20.61
CA ASP A 26 14.41 -13.29 21.94
C ASP A 26 13.16 -13.57 22.80
N ILE A 27 11.96 -13.26 22.32
CA ILE A 27 10.70 -13.50 23.03
C ILE A 27 10.18 -14.90 22.70
N VAL A 28 10.35 -15.83 23.63
CA VAL A 28 10.03 -17.26 23.46
C VAL A 28 8.52 -17.54 23.54
N GLY A 29 7.74 -16.68 24.21
CA GLY A 29 6.35 -16.96 24.55
C GLY A 29 5.37 -16.99 23.37
N ASN A 30 4.36 -17.87 23.47
CA ASN A 30 3.17 -17.79 22.61
C ASN A 30 2.16 -16.80 23.22
N PRO A 31 1.61 -15.82 22.45
CA PRO A 31 0.67 -14.84 22.98
C PRO A 31 -0.62 -15.41 23.56
N SER A 32 -0.96 -16.65 23.23
CA SER A 32 -2.14 -17.35 23.79
C SER A 32 -1.87 -18.04 25.12
N SER A 33 -0.61 -18.12 25.57
CA SER A 33 -0.23 -18.79 26.84
C SER A 33 -0.40 -17.83 28.02
N VAL A 34 -0.81 -18.39 29.18
CA VAL A 34 -1.10 -17.60 30.40
C VAL A 34 0.10 -17.41 31.32
N HIS A 35 1.20 -18.14 31.10
CA HIS A 35 2.43 -18.01 31.89
C HIS A 35 3.19 -16.71 31.55
N HIS A 36 4.28 -16.44 32.25
CA HIS A 36 5.02 -15.16 32.16
C HIS A 36 5.47 -14.84 30.72
N GLU A 37 6.07 -15.79 30.02
CA GLU A 37 6.59 -15.62 28.66
C GLU A 37 5.45 -15.36 27.65
N GLY A 38 4.32 -16.07 27.81
CA GLY A 38 3.12 -15.84 27.00
C GLY A 38 2.54 -14.44 27.20
N ARG A 39 2.48 -13.97 28.45
CA ARG A 39 2.03 -12.60 28.74
C ARG A 39 3.00 -11.56 28.17
N ALA A 40 4.31 -11.80 28.19
CA ALA A 40 5.30 -10.91 27.56
C ALA A 40 5.10 -10.81 26.06
N ALA A 41 4.90 -11.95 25.38
CA ALA A 41 4.58 -12.01 23.96
C ALA A 41 3.27 -11.29 23.61
N LYS A 42 2.22 -11.52 24.40
CA LYS A 42 0.93 -10.81 24.26
C LYS A 42 1.10 -9.31 24.46
N ALA A 43 1.85 -8.89 25.46
CA ALA A 43 2.09 -7.47 25.74
C ALA A 43 2.85 -6.79 24.59
N LEU A 44 3.82 -7.45 23.95
CA LEU A 44 4.47 -6.95 22.74
C LEU A 44 3.45 -6.75 21.62
N LYS A 45 2.65 -7.76 21.33
CA LYS A 45 1.62 -7.72 20.27
C LYS A 45 0.65 -6.56 20.48
N GLU A 46 0.11 -6.42 21.69
CA GLU A 46 -0.88 -5.36 21.96
C GLU A 46 -0.26 -3.95 21.96
N ARG A 47 0.98 -3.78 22.42
CA ARG A 47 1.69 -2.50 22.25
C ARG A 47 1.90 -2.16 20.78
N ALA A 48 2.31 -3.11 19.97
CA ALA A 48 2.49 -2.93 18.53
C ALA A 48 1.16 -2.57 17.83
N ARG A 49 0.06 -3.23 18.22
CA ARG A 49 -1.29 -2.91 17.75
C ARG A 49 -1.65 -1.46 18.07
N ALA A 50 -1.45 -1.03 19.30
CA ALA A 50 -1.72 0.34 19.73
C ALA A 50 -0.87 1.38 18.97
N GLN A 51 0.40 1.07 18.67
CA GLN A 51 1.28 1.94 17.89
C GLN A 51 0.79 2.11 16.44
N ILE A 52 0.34 1.04 15.79
CA ILE A 52 -0.20 1.09 14.43
C ILE A 52 -1.54 1.82 14.41
N ALA A 53 -2.41 1.54 15.39
CA ALA A 53 -3.69 2.24 15.55
C ALA A 53 -3.48 3.75 15.71
N ALA A 54 -2.55 4.16 16.59
CA ALA A 54 -2.21 5.56 16.78
C ALA A 54 -1.62 6.21 15.52
N ALA A 55 -0.75 5.51 14.78
CA ALA A 55 -0.14 6.01 13.55
C ALA A 55 -1.17 6.26 12.43
N LEU A 56 -2.28 5.50 12.42
CA LEU A 56 -3.36 5.64 11.44
C LEU A 56 -4.53 6.49 11.95
N GLY A 57 -4.60 6.79 13.26
CA GLY A 57 -5.79 7.38 13.87
C GLY A 57 -7.00 6.46 13.78
N ALA A 58 -6.80 5.16 14.09
CA ALA A 58 -7.78 4.09 13.95
C ALA A 58 -8.12 3.44 15.27
N ASP A 59 -9.30 2.81 15.35
CA ASP A 59 -9.77 2.12 16.57
C ASP A 59 -9.31 0.66 16.60
N GLU A 60 -9.41 -0.06 15.48
CA GLU A 60 -9.13 -1.48 15.43
C GLU A 60 -8.10 -1.83 14.35
N VAL A 61 -7.18 -2.72 14.71
CA VAL A 61 -6.15 -3.27 13.82
C VAL A 61 -6.18 -4.80 13.93
N ILE A 62 -6.34 -5.50 12.83
CA ILE A 62 -6.31 -6.96 12.73
C ILE A 62 -5.07 -7.34 11.95
N PHE A 63 -4.13 -8.06 12.56
CA PHE A 63 -2.90 -8.48 11.89
C PHE A 63 -3.17 -9.54 10.83
N THR A 64 -2.53 -9.35 9.68
CA THR A 64 -2.56 -10.24 8.51
C THR A 64 -1.15 -10.46 7.97
N SER A 65 -0.97 -11.35 7.01
CA SER A 65 0.34 -11.54 6.35
C SER A 65 0.70 -10.44 5.35
N GLY A 66 -0.22 -9.55 5.05
CA GLY A 66 -0.05 -8.44 4.10
C GLY A 66 -1.39 -7.88 3.66
N ALA A 67 -1.36 -6.85 2.80
CA ALA A 67 -2.57 -6.23 2.25
C ALA A 67 -3.42 -7.22 1.44
N THR A 68 -2.81 -8.22 0.79
CA THR A 68 -3.53 -9.24 0.03
C THR A 68 -4.44 -10.10 0.93
N GLU A 69 -3.94 -10.54 2.10
CA GLU A 69 -4.77 -11.24 3.07
C GLU A 69 -5.81 -10.29 3.68
N ALA A 70 -5.45 -9.04 3.96
CA ALA A 70 -6.38 -8.04 4.46
C ALA A 70 -7.53 -7.79 3.45
N ALA A 71 -7.22 -7.76 2.14
CA ALA A 71 -8.22 -7.64 1.07
C ALA A 71 -9.18 -8.85 1.06
N SER A 72 -8.64 -10.07 1.14
CA SER A 72 -9.46 -11.28 1.26
C SER A 72 -10.40 -11.20 2.48
N LEU A 73 -9.88 -10.78 3.62
CA LEU A 73 -10.65 -10.68 4.86
C LEU A 73 -11.76 -9.61 4.77
N ALA A 74 -11.48 -8.49 4.08
CA ALA A 74 -12.43 -7.39 3.92
C ALA A 74 -13.48 -7.62 2.82
N LEU A 75 -13.15 -8.36 1.76
CA LEU A 75 -13.93 -8.34 0.51
C LEU A 75 -14.58 -9.68 0.15
N ALA A 76 -14.06 -10.81 0.68
CA ALA A 76 -14.53 -12.13 0.27
C ALA A 76 -16.04 -12.29 0.46
N GLY A 77 -16.74 -12.65 -0.62
CA GLY A 77 -18.17 -12.94 -0.64
C GLY A 77 -19.09 -11.72 -0.51
N ARG A 78 -18.56 -10.47 -0.58
CA ARG A 78 -19.38 -9.27 -0.40
C ARG A 78 -19.94 -8.69 -1.69
N GLY A 79 -19.39 -9.06 -2.86
CA GLY A 79 -19.85 -8.57 -4.16
C GLY A 79 -19.76 -7.03 -4.28
N TYR A 80 -18.64 -6.46 -3.83
CA TYR A 80 -18.38 -5.03 -3.91
C TYR A 80 -17.91 -4.64 -5.30
N ALA A 81 -18.18 -3.39 -5.68
CA ALA A 81 -17.64 -2.80 -6.88
C ALA A 81 -16.25 -2.21 -6.64
N CYS A 82 -15.43 -2.17 -7.68
CA CYS A 82 -14.18 -1.42 -7.72
C CYS A 82 -13.92 -0.87 -9.12
N ALA A 83 -12.81 -0.17 -9.29
CA ALA A 83 -12.36 0.31 -10.59
C ALA A 83 -11.18 -0.52 -11.11
N ALA A 84 -10.97 -0.52 -12.43
CA ALA A 84 -9.87 -1.24 -13.08
C ALA A 84 -8.46 -0.68 -12.74
N VAL A 85 -8.39 0.40 -11.96
CA VAL A 85 -7.14 0.96 -11.42
C VAL A 85 -6.74 0.38 -10.07
N GLU A 86 -7.57 -0.48 -9.47
CA GLU A 86 -7.25 -1.14 -8.21
C GLU A 86 -6.09 -2.14 -8.35
N HIS A 87 -5.39 -2.35 -7.23
CA HIS A 87 -4.41 -3.43 -7.16
C HIS A 87 -5.09 -4.80 -7.33
N GLU A 88 -4.41 -5.76 -7.98
CA GLU A 88 -4.95 -7.12 -8.24
C GLU A 88 -5.50 -7.80 -6.97
N ALA A 89 -4.90 -7.54 -5.80
CA ALA A 89 -5.34 -8.08 -4.51
C ALA A 89 -6.75 -7.60 -4.12
N VAL A 90 -7.21 -6.45 -4.60
CA VAL A 90 -8.56 -5.91 -4.41
C VAL A 90 -9.46 -6.33 -5.58
N ALA A 91 -8.98 -6.12 -6.82
CA ALA A 91 -9.74 -6.42 -8.03
C ALA A 91 -10.18 -7.89 -8.14
N ALA A 92 -9.39 -8.83 -7.58
CA ALA A 92 -9.73 -10.26 -7.56
C ALA A 92 -11.01 -10.60 -6.76
N TRP A 93 -11.47 -9.70 -5.88
CA TRP A 93 -12.63 -9.89 -5.01
C TRP A 93 -13.83 -9.01 -5.38
N CYS A 94 -13.64 -8.08 -6.31
CA CYS A 94 -14.63 -7.05 -6.65
C CYS A 94 -15.04 -7.14 -8.12
N GLU A 95 -16.16 -6.50 -8.44
CA GLU A 95 -16.60 -6.30 -9.82
C GLU A 95 -16.02 -4.98 -10.35
N ASN A 96 -15.24 -5.02 -11.43
CA ASN A 96 -14.63 -3.85 -12.08
C ASN A 96 -15.69 -3.10 -12.89
N THR A 97 -16.53 -2.34 -12.21
CA THR A 97 -17.67 -1.64 -12.82
C THR A 97 -17.62 -0.12 -12.70
N LEU A 98 -16.69 0.41 -11.87
CA LEU A 98 -16.62 1.85 -11.64
C LEU A 98 -15.84 2.56 -12.76
N PRO A 99 -16.37 3.67 -13.31
CA PRO A 99 -15.71 4.43 -14.36
C PRO A 99 -14.47 5.18 -13.81
N VAL A 100 -13.46 5.25 -14.66
CA VAL A 100 -12.21 5.98 -14.42
C VAL A 100 -12.07 7.04 -15.51
N ASP A 101 -11.73 8.26 -15.14
CA ASP A 101 -11.46 9.33 -16.11
C ASP A 101 -9.98 9.34 -16.56
N GLN A 102 -9.65 10.21 -17.51
CA GLN A 102 -8.28 10.35 -18.02
C GLN A 102 -7.27 10.87 -16.97
N MET A 103 -7.76 11.48 -15.89
CA MET A 103 -6.95 11.92 -14.76
C MET A 103 -6.77 10.82 -13.70
N GLY A 104 -7.30 9.61 -13.95
CA GLY A 104 -7.25 8.48 -13.03
C GLY A 104 -8.19 8.60 -11.83
N ARG A 105 -9.17 9.51 -11.88
CA ARG A 105 -10.18 9.66 -10.83
C ARG A 105 -11.30 8.65 -11.05
N VAL A 106 -11.75 8.05 -9.95
CA VAL A 106 -12.83 7.05 -9.96
C VAL A 106 -14.14 7.71 -9.53
N THR A 107 -15.20 7.46 -10.28
CA THR A 107 -16.55 7.88 -9.90
C THR A 107 -17.25 6.78 -9.12
N VAL A 108 -17.54 7.05 -7.84
CA VAL A 108 -18.22 6.11 -6.94
C VAL A 108 -19.70 6.41 -6.88
N THR A 109 -20.55 5.42 -7.14
CA THR A 109 -22.02 5.56 -7.12
C THR A 109 -22.65 5.05 -5.83
N ASP A 110 -22.10 3.99 -5.24
CA ASP A 110 -22.54 3.44 -3.96
C ASP A 110 -21.32 3.19 -3.04
N PRO A 111 -20.94 4.16 -2.20
CA PRO A 111 -19.78 4.02 -1.31
C PRO A 111 -19.87 2.80 -0.39
N SER A 112 -21.07 2.46 0.10
CA SER A 112 -21.27 1.36 1.07
C SER A 112 -21.00 -0.02 0.48
N ARG A 113 -20.88 -0.13 -0.85
CA ARG A 113 -20.59 -1.37 -1.58
C ARG A 113 -19.39 -1.21 -2.51
N THR A 114 -18.45 -0.34 -2.16
CA THR A 114 -17.30 -0.03 -3.00
C THR A 114 -15.98 -0.25 -2.25
N ALA A 115 -15.00 -0.78 -2.97
CA ALA A 115 -13.58 -0.74 -2.61
C ALA A 115 -12.87 0.29 -3.51
N LEU A 116 -12.15 1.24 -2.89
CA LEU A 116 -11.40 2.28 -3.60
C LEU A 116 -10.06 2.54 -2.91
N GLN A 117 -8.97 2.43 -3.64
CA GLN A 117 -7.64 2.77 -3.14
C GLN A 117 -7.54 4.26 -2.80
N LEU A 118 -6.83 4.60 -1.72
CA LEU A 118 -6.54 6.01 -1.41
C LEU A 118 -5.50 6.58 -2.37
N ALA A 119 -4.50 5.78 -2.77
CA ALA A 119 -3.48 6.20 -3.72
C ALA A 119 -3.07 5.04 -4.64
N ASN A 120 -2.95 5.33 -5.93
CA ASN A 120 -2.60 4.34 -6.94
C ASN A 120 -1.12 3.93 -6.86
N SER A 121 -0.84 2.65 -7.03
CA SER A 121 0.51 2.09 -6.91
C SER A 121 1.42 2.38 -8.11
N GLU A 122 0.88 2.66 -9.29
CA GLU A 122 1.63 2.95 -10.51
C GLU A 122 1.78 4.46 -10.72
N THR A 123 0.68 5.21 -10.64
CA THR A 123 0.65 6.64 -10.95
C THR A 123 0.84 7.55 -9.74
N GLY A 124 0.64 7.01 -8.54
CA GLY A 124 0.63 7.81 -7.31
C GLY A 124 -0.62 8.68 -7.11
N ILE A 125 -1.57 8.66 -8.04
CA ILE A 125 -2.76 9.51 -7.98
C ILE A 125 -3.57 9.22 -6.71
N ILE A 126 -3.88 10.28 -5.96
CA ILE A 126 -4.63 10.21 -4.70
C ILE A 126 -6.11 10.42 -5.01
N GLN A 127 -6.97 9.52 -4.56
CA GLN A 127 -8.42 9.60 -4.73
C GLN A 127 -9.07 10.44 -3.61
N ASP A 128 -10.17 11.10 -3.93
CA ASP A 128 -11.05 11.73 -2.94
C ASP A 128 -12.05 10.66 -2.47
N LEU A 129 -11.87 10.17 -1.24
CA LEU A 129 -12.69 9.08 -0.71
C LEU A 129 -14.07 9.61 -0.30
N PRO A 130 -15.17 9.04 -0.80
CA PRO A 130 -16.51 9.43 -0.36
C PRO A 130 -16.80 8.93 1.05
N GLN A 131 -17.63 9.66 1.79
CA GLN A 131 -18.10 9.23 3.11
C GLN A 131 -18.94 7.94 3.00
N GLY A 132 -18.76 7.03 3.96
CA GLY A 132 -19.44 5.74 3.97
C GLY A 132 -18.83 4.70 3.03
N LEU A 133 -17.58 4.91 2.58
CA LEU A 133 -16.86 3.95 1.75
C LEU A 133 -16.60 2.64 2.51
N ALA A 134 -16.96 1.51 1.92
CA ALA A 134 -16.83 0.22 2.59
C ALA A 134 -15.37 -0.18 2.83
N VAL A 135 -14.50 -0.06 1.82
CA VAL A 135 -13.09 -0.49 1.92
C VAL A 135 -12.18 0.48 1.17
N SER A 136 -11.04 0.84 1.78
CA SER A 136 -9.98 1.56 1.08
C SER A 136 -8.64 0.84 1.18
N ASP A 137 -7.93 0.72 0.05
CA ASP A 137 -6.53 0.31 0.06
C ASP A 137 -5.63 1.51 0.42
N LEU A 138 -5.09 1.49 1.63
CA LEU A 138 -4.21 2.52 2.20
C LEU A 138 -2.72 2.19 1.99
N THR A 139 -2.41 1.07 1.34
CA THR A 139 -1.08 0.46 1.30
C THR A 139 -0.01 1.42 0.76
N GLN A 140 -0.33 2.19 -0.26
CA GLN A 140 0.63 3.13 -0.84
C GLN A 140 0.66 4.49 -0.12
N ALA A 141 -0.42 4.85 0.57
CA ALA A 141 -0.56 6.14 1.24
C ALA A 141 0.01 6.15 2.66
N PHE A 142 -0.12 5.02 3.39
CA PHE A 142 0.31 4.93 4.78
C PHE A 142 1.80 5.24 4.96
N GLY A 143 2.08 6.23 5.80
CA GLY A 143 3.43 6.68 6.11
C GLY A 143 4.06 7.61 5.06
N LYS A 144 3.33 8.00 4.01
CA LYS A 144 3.79 8.94 2.97
C LYS A 144 2.97 10.21 2.90
N ILE A 145 1.68 10.13 3.27
CA ILE A 145 0.78 11.26 3.45
C ILE A 145 0.04 11.11 4.79
N PRO A 146 -0.46 12.20 5.38
CA PRO A 146 -1.24 12.14 6.60
C PRO A 146 -2.52 11.33 6.40
N ILE A 147 -2.78 10.39 7.32
CA ILE A 147 -4.02 9.61 7.37
C ILE A 147 -4.59 9.73 8.78
N ALA A 148 -5.88 10.07 8.88
CA ALA A 148 -6.67 10.00 10.10
C ALA A 148 -7.88 9.10 9.82
N PHE A 149 -7.69 7.79 9.96
CA PHE A 149 -8.60 6.74 9.47
C PHE A 149 -10.05 6.95 9.94
N ASN A 150 -10.23 7.27 11.23
CA ASN A 150 -11.57 7.49 11.78
C ASN A 150 -12.31 8.70 11.16
N TRP A 151 -11.58 9.60 10.48
CA TRP A 151 -12.11 10.78 9.80
C TRP A 151 -12.21 10.64 8.28
N LEU A 152 -11.62 9.58 7.71
CA LEU A 152 -11.69 9.32 6.27
C LEU A 152 -13.11 8.96 5.78
N GLY A 153 -14.00 8.55 6.69
CA GLY A 153 -15.34 8.08 6.32
C GLY A 153 -15.35 6.69 5.67
N VAL A 154 -14.33 5.88 6.00
CA VAL A 154 -14.14 4.53 5.46
C VAL A 154 -14.38 3.50 6.56
N ASP A 155 -15.04 2.38 6.26
CA ASP A 155 -15.30 1.33 7.24
C ASP A 155 -14.10 0.42 7.47
N MET A 156 -13.38 0.03 6.40
CA MET A 156 -12.20 -0.83 6.48
C MET A 156 -11.06 -0.30 5.62
N GLY A 157 -9.82 -0.45 6.11
CA GLY A 157 -8.59 -0.06 5.40
C GLY A 157 -7.60 -1.21 5.30
N LEU A 158 -6.92 -1.34 4.16
CA LEU A 158 -5.91 -2.37 3.92
C LEU A 158 -4.52 -1.75 4.03
N THR A 159 -3.56 -2.48 4.65
CA THR A 159 -2.17 -1.98 4.72
C THR A 159 -1.15 -3.11 4.77
N SER A 160 0.08 -2.83 4.31
CA SER A 160 1.20 -3.75 4.31
C SER A 160 2.48 -3.06 4.77
N ALA A 161 3.19 -3.68 5.70
CA ALA A 161 4.36 -3.10 6.35
C ALA A 161 5.50 -2.77 5.38
N HIS A 162 5.72 -3.60 4.35
CA HIS A 162 6.85 -3.43 3.43
C HIS A 162 6.76 -2.21 2.52
N LYS A 163 5.65 -1.47 2.52
CA LYS A 163 5.47 -0.24 1.74
C LYS A 163 5.86 1.03 2.51
N LEU A 164 6.14 0.90 3.83
CA LEU A 164 6.58 2.00 4.69
C LEU A 164 7.88 1.71 5.46
N GLY A 165 8.64 0.72 5.02
CA GLY A 165 9.93 0.35 5.61
C GLY A 165 9.84 -0.70 6.70
N GLY A 166 8.71 -1.39 6.84
CA GLY A 166 8.55 -2.58 7.65
C GLY A 166 8.94 -3.86 6.91
N PRO A 167 8.88 -5.02 7.59
CA PRO A 167 9.20 -6.30 6.96
C PRO A 167 8.11 -6.77 5.98
N LYS A 168 8.52 -7.59 5.01
CA LYS A 168 7.60 -8.37 4.17
C LYS A 168 6.88 -9.43 5.01
N GLY A 169 5.72 -9.89 4.58
CA GLY A 169 4.99 -10.99 5.26
C GLY A 169 4.21 -10.57 6.49
N ILE A 170 3.93 -9.28 6.64
CA ILE A 170 3.06 -8.71 7.66
C ILE A 170 2.31 -7.50 7.12
N GLY A 171 1.04 -7.37 7.51
CA GLY A 171 0.16 -6.25 7.22
C GLY A 171 -0.98 -6.20 8.22
N ALA A 172 -1.99 -5.41 7.92
CA ALA A 172 -3.18 -5.33 8.76
C ALA A 172 -4.42 -4.94 7.95
N LEU A 173 -5.56 -5.43 8.42
CA LEU A 173 -6.86 -4.85 8.17
C LEU A 173 -7.13 -3.85 9.30
N ILE A 174 -7.43 -2.64 8.92
CA ILE A 174 -7.86 -1.55 9.81
C ILE A 174 -9.38 -1.52 9.75
N ALA A 175 -10.06 -1.39 10.87
CA ALA A 175 -11.51 -1.37 10.90
C ALA A 175 -12.05 -0.31 11.87
N ARG A 176 -13.21 0.21 11.57
CA ARG A 176 -13.97 0.99 12.54
C ARG A 176 -14.47 0.08 13.66
N GLN A 177 -14.56 0.62 14.85
CA GLN A 177 -15.03 -0.12 16.01
C GLN A 177 -16.42 -0.72 15.78
N GLY A 178 -16.56 -2.01 16.15
CA GLY A 178 -17.84 -2.71 16.11
C GLY A 178 -18.21 -3.32 14.75
N LEU A 179 -17.31 -3.24 13.75
CA LEU A 179 -17.55 -3.95 12.49
C LEU A 179 -17.31 -5.46 12.65
N ASP A 180 -18.27 -6.24 12.15
CA ASP A 180 -18.12 -7.70 12.07
C ASP A 180 -17.26 -8.08 10.86
N VAL A 181 -16.17 -8.80 11.12
CA VAL A 181 -15.22 -9.29 10.12
C VAL A 181 -15.23 -10.81 10.16
N ALA A 182 -15.80 -11.42 9.14
CA ALA A 182 -15.89 -12.88 9.04
C ALA A 182 -14.52 -13.51 8.76
N ALA A 183 -14.08 -14.42 9.63
CA ALA A 183 -12.79 -15.10 9.49
C ALA A 183 -12.72 -15.92 8.19
N GLN A 184 -11.70 -15.64 7.37
CA GLN A 184 -11.34 -16.43 6.20
C GLN A 184 -10.37 -17.56 6.60
N LEU A 185 -9.40 -17.29 7.46
CA LEU A 185 -8.54 -18.29 8.09
C LEU A 185 -9.18 -18.70 9.42
N ARG A 186 -9.71 -19.93 9.48
CA ARG A 186 -10.44 -20.47 10.63
C ARG A 186 -9.52 -21.39 11.46
N GLY A 187 -9.72 -21.38 12.80
CA GLY A 187 -8.92 -22.20 13.73
C GLY A 187 -9.05 -21.71 15.15
N GLY A 188 -7.92 -21.31 15.78
CA GLY A 188 -7.91 -20.76 17.13
C GLY A 188 -8.52 -19.36 17.23
N GLY A 189 -8.62 -18.83 18.47
CA GLY A 189 -9.23 -17.55 18.76
C GLY A 189 -8.32 -16.32 18.58
N GLN A 190 -7.22 -16.43 17.83
CA GLN A 190 -6.33 -15.30 17.58
C GLN A 190 -7.07 -14.15 16.86
N GLU A 191 -6.61 -12.93 17.04
CA GLU A 191 -7.26 -11.73 16.51
C GLU A 191 -8.77 -11.66 16.82
N MET A 192 -9.14 -12.08 18.03
CA MET A 192 -10.54 -12.18 18.50
C MET A 192 -11.43 -13.08 17.61
N GLY A 193 -10.86 -14.16 17.08
CA GLY A 193 -11.55 -15.09 16.18
C GLY A 193 -11.67 -14.63 14.73
N ARG A 194 -11.14 -13.46 14.38
CA ARG A 194 -11.23 -12.88 13.02
C ARG A 194 -10.12 -13.38 12.10
N ARG A 195 -8.99 -13.84 12.66
CA ARG A 195 -7.86 -14.40 11.90
C ARG A 195 -7.08 -15.38 12.76
N ALA A 196 -7.23 -16.66 12.48
CA ALA A 196 -6.58 -17.74 13.23
C ALA A 196 -5.10 -17.92 12.86
N GLY A 197 -4.37 -18.64 13.70
CA GLY A 197 -2.95 -18.96 13.54
C GLY A 197 -2.05 -18.12 14.45
N THR A 198 -0.97 -18.73 14.93
CA THR A 198 0.00 -18.05 15.80
C THR A 198 0.54 -16.80 15.11
N GLU A 199 0.51 -15.70 15.83
CA GLU A 199 0.85 -14.39 15.31
C GLU A 199 2.37 -14.25 15.07
N ASN A 200 2.74 -13.58 13.98
CA ASN A 200 4.12 -13.27 13.61
C ASN A 200 4.67 -12.12 14.46
N LEU A 201 5.06 -12.39 15.70
CA LEU A 201 5.52 -11.36 16.64
C LEU A 201 6.70 -10.54 16.11
N ILE A 202 7.63 -11.19 15.41
CA ILE A 202 8.79 -10.51 14.82
C ILE A 202 8.34 -9.50 13.76
N GLY A 203 7.46 -9.93 12.84
CA GLY A 203 6.90 -9.06 11.82
C GLY A 203 6.06 -7.93 12.41
N ILE A 204 5.24 -8.23 13.42
CA ILE A 204 4.40 -7.27 14.13
C ILE A 204 5.24 -6.18 14.80
N ALA A 205 6.33 -6.55 15.49
CA ALA A 205 7.24 -5.60 16.11
C ALA A 205 7.90 -4.67 15.06
N GLY A 206 8.36 -5.25 13.95
CA GLY A 206 8.95 -4.50 12.85
C GLY A 206 7.95 -3.55 12.17
N PHE A 207 6.72 -3.99 11.97
CA PHE A 207 5.66 -3.16 11.39
C PHE A 207 5.34 -1.94 12.28
N ALA A 208 5.16 -2.15 13.58
CA ALA A 208 4.87 -1.07 14.52
C ALA A 208 6.01 -0.04 14.61
N ALA A 209 7.25 -0.50 14.63
CA ALA A 209 8.43 0.37 14.63
C ALA A 209 8.53 1.17 13.32
N ALA A 210 8.25 0.56 12.17
CA ALA A 210 8.22 1.22 10.88
C ALA A 210 7.10 2.27 10.82
N ALA A 211 5.90 1.95 11.33
CA ALA A 211 4.78 2.88 11.39
C ALA A 211 5.12 4.11 12.24
N THR A 212 5.69 3.89 13.44
CA THR A 212 6.11 4.99 14.32
C THR A 212 7.17 5.87 13.67
N ALA A 213 8.16 5.28 12.98
CA ALA A 213 9.20 6.02 12.28
C ALA A 213 8.64 6.81 11.08
N ALA A 214 7.69 6.23 10.35
CA ALA A 214 7.03 6.90 9.23
C ALA A 214 6.23 8.13 9.66
N MET A 215 5.61 8.10 10.85
CA MET A 215 4.92 9.26 11.40
C MET A 215 5.88 10.39 11.78
N ARG A 216 7.10 10.06 12.25
CA ARG A 216 8.16 11.07 12.45
C ARG A 216 8.59 11.71 11.14
N ASP A 217 8.81 10.89 10.10
CA ASP A 217 9.17 11.41 8.77
C ASP A 217 8.12 12.39 8.22
N LEU A 218 6.83 12.09 8.44
CA LEU A 218 5.74 13.01 8.08
C LEU A 218 5.82 14.32 8.87
N ALA A 219 5.99 14.23 10.19
CA ALA A 219 6.08 15.41 11.07
C ALA A 219 7.31 16.27 10.76
N ASP A 220 8.43 15.66 10.35
CA ASP A 220 9.70 16.32 10.03
C ASP A 220 9.75 16.86 8.58
N GLY A 221 8.66 16.74 7.80
CA GLY A 221 8.59 17.25 6.43
C GLY A 221 9.49 16.50 5.43
N VAL A 222 9.84 15.24 5.72
CA VAL A 222 10.68 14.42 4.81
C VAL A 222 10.02 14.26 3.45
N TRP A 223 8.71 14.03 3.44
CA TRP A 223 7.96 13.80 2.21
C TRP A 223 7.76 15.06 1.36
N ASP A 224 7.80 16.26 1.96
CA ASP A 224 7.80 17.52 1.22
C ASP A 224 9.08 17.66 0.41
N ARG A 225 10.23 17.35 1.02
CA ARG A 225 11.53 17.33 0.32
C ARG A 225 11.58 16.28 -0.79
N VAL A 226 10.95 15.10 -0.58
CA VAL A 226 10.84 14.06 -1.63
C VAL A 226 9.99 14.57 -2.79
N ALA A 227 8.88 15.26 -2.51
CA ALA A 227 8.04 15.86 -3.53
C ALA A 227 8.78 16.92 -4.37
N GLU A 228 9.61 17.77 -3.72
CA GLU A 228 10.46 18.73 -4.41
C GLU A 228 11.44 18.04 -5.38
N ILE A 229 12.13 16.98 -4.93
CA ILE A 229 13.07 16.21 -5.77
C ILE A 229 12.32 15.55 -6.94
N ARG A 230 11.15 14.94 -6.70
CA ARG A 230 10.29 14.39 -7.74
C ARG A 230 9.92 15.46 -8.78
N ASN A 231 9.52 16.65 -8.34
CA ASN A 231 9.14 17.73 -9.25
C ASN A 231 10.32 18.22 -10.09
N ILE A 232 11.52 18.32 -9.51
CA ILE A 232 12.74 18.65 -10.25
C ILE A 232 13.03 17.62 -11.33
N LEU A 233 12.94 16.32 -10.99
CA LEU A 233 13.12 15.23 -11.94
C LEU A 233 12.09 15.30 -13.07
N GLU A 234 10.81 15.48 -12.73
CA GLU A 234 9.71 15.58 -13.68
C GLU A 234 9.93 16.74 -14.66
N GLN A 235 10.30 17.92 -14.17
CA GLN A 235 10.60 19.09 -14.99
C GLN A 235 11.79 18.85 -15.91
N ALA A 236 12.87 18.25 -15.40
CA ALA A 236 14.04 17.95 -16.19
C ALA A 236 13.74 16.99 -17.33
N LEU A 237 12.93 15.96 -17.08
CA LEU A 237 12.53 14.97 -18.11
C LEU A 237 11.54 15.56 -19.13
N SER A 238 10.67 16.47 -18.71
CA SER A 238 9.71 17.15 -19.60
C SER A 238 10.36 18.23 -20.47
N ALA A 239 11.53 18.74 -20.06
CA ALA A 239 12.27 19.77 -20.81
C ALA A 239 13.15 19.20 -21.95
N HIS A 240 13.31 17.88 -22.03
CA HIS A 240 14.08 17.22 -23.07
C HIS A 240 13.33 17.18 -24.41
N GLU A 241 14.06 17.14 -25.51
CA GLU A 241 13.53 17.05 -26.88
C GLU A 241 12.71 15.78 -27.14
N PHE A 242 12.82 14.79 -26.28
CA PHE A 242 12.00 13.57 -26.34
C PHE A 242 10.64 13.81 -25.70
N GLU A 243 9.59 13.57 -26.48
CA GLU A 243 8.21 13.66 -26.02
C GLU A 243 7.96 12.65 -24.90
N THR A 244 8.00 13.11 -23.63
CA THR A 244 7.72 12.28 -22.46
C THR A 244 6.40 12.73 -21.84
N ILE A 245 5.49 11.79 -21.61
CA ILE A 245 4.19 12.06 -20.98
C ILE A 245 4.30 11.76 -19.48
N SER A 246 4.12 12.78 -18.66
CA SER A 246 4.03 12.62 -17.19
C SER A 246 2.57 12.38 -16.80
N VAL A 247 2.28 11.17 -16.34
CA VAL A 247 0.92 10.74 -15.99
C VAL A 247 0.49 11.37 -14.66
N GLY A 248 -0.71 11.96 -14.65
CA GLY A 248 -1.31 12.53 -13.43
C GLY A 248 -0.62 13.79 -12.91
N ASN A 249 0.18 14.51 -13.74
CA ASN A 249 0.89 15.73 -13.34
C ASN A 249 -0.04 16.91 -12.97
N THR A 250 -1.31 16.85 -13.34
CA THR A 250 -2.33 17.88 -13.07
C THR A 250 -3.20 17.60 -11.84
N VAL A 251 -3.02 16.46 -11.19
CA VAL A 251 -3.80 16.03 -10.01
C VAL A 251 -2.90 15.73 -8.82
N SER A 252 -3.49 15.63 -7.63
CA SER A 252 -2.77 15.27 -6.41
C SER A 252 -2.18 13.87 -6.51
N ARG A 253 -0.87 13.76 -6.21
CA ARG A 253 -0.11 12.50 -6.26
C ARG A 253 0.71 12.31 -5.01
N LEU A 254 1.04 11.06 -4.71
CA LEU A 254 2.02 10.72 -3.68
C LEU A 254 3.36 11.44 -3.93
N PRO A 255 4.06 11.87 -2.87
CA PRO A 255 5.28 12.65 -3.00
C PRO A 255 6.42 11.91 -3.70
N ASN A 256 6.43 10.58 -3.63
CA ASN A 256 7.51 9.71 -4.13
C ASN A 256 7.21 9.04 -5.48
N THR A 257 6.10 9.32 -6.13
CA THR A 257 5.70 8.57 -7.33
C THR A 257 5.72 9.47 -8.56
N LEU A 258 6.38 8.99 -9.59
CA LEU A 258 6.41 9.54 -10.93
C LEU A 258 6.15 8.40 -11.91
N CYS A 259 5.11 8.53 -12.73
CA CYS A 259 4.80 7.60 -13.81
C CYS A 259 5.02 8.32 -15.14
N LEU A 260 5.92 7.77 -15.95
CA LEU A 260 6.36 8.36 -17.21
C LEU A 260 6.08 7.41 -18.36
N ILE A 261 5.49 7.92 -19.44
CA ILE A 261 5.41 7.22 -20.73
C ILE A 261 6.44 7.85 -21.66
N ALA A 262 7.36 7.05 -22.18
CA ALA A 262 8.29 7.45 -23.22
C ALA A 262 7.83 6.83 -24.56
N PRO A 263 7.14 7.59 -25.44
CA PRO A 263 6.63 7.07 -26.70
C PRO A 263 7.73 6.39 -27.52
N TYR A 264 7.37 5.27 -28.16
CA TYR A 264 8.26 4.42 -28.98
C TYR A 264 9.34 3.64 -28.21
N TRP A 265 9.38 3.72 -26.88
CA TRP A 265 10.32 2.97 -26.05
C TRP A 265 9.59 2.04 -25.07
N LYS A 266 9.62 0.74 -25.32
CA LYS A 266 8.93 -0.26 -24.48
C LYS A 266 9.44 -0.21 -23.03
N GLY A 267 8.53 -0.26 -22.08
CA GLY A 267 8.83 -0.22 -20.64
C GLY A 267 9.82 -1.29 -20.19
N GLU A 268 9.75 -2.52 -20.75
CA GLU A 268 10.74 -3.58 -20.49
C GLU A 268 12.17 -3.15 -20.85
N THR A 269 12.33 -2.56 -22.03
CA THR A 269 13.63 -2.09 -22.51
C THR A 269 14.13 -0.91 -21.68
N GLN A 270 13.21 -0.02 -21.25
CA GLN A 270 13.54 1.08 -20.33
C GLN A 270 14.08 0.53 -19.01
N VAL A 271 13.38 -0.42 -18.38
CA VAL A 271 13.81 -1.04 -17.10
C VAL A 271 15.19 -1.67 -17.25
N MET A 272 15.45 -2.41 -18.35
CA MET A 272 16.76 -3.01 -18.60
C MET A 272 17.86 -1.93 -18.77
N ALA A 273 17.58 -0.87 -19.51
CA ALA A 273 18.54 0.21 -19.74
C ALA A 273 18.84 0.96 -18.41
N MET A 274 17.81 1.24 -17.61
CA MET A 274 17.95 1.87 -16.31
C MET A 274 18.72 0.97 -15.33
N ASP A 275 18.46 -0.34 -15.33
CA ASP A 275 19.17 -1.31 -14.48
C ASP A 275 20.67 -1.35 -14.81
N LEU A 276 21.03 -1.39 -16.10
CA LEU A 276 22.43 -1.31 -16.58
C LEU A 276 23.08 0.04 -16.21
N ALA A 277 22.31 1.13 -16.19
CA ALA A 277 22.77 2.45 -15.77
C ALA A 277 22.86 2.60 -14.23
N GLY A 278 22.44 1.57 -13.47
CA GLY A 278 22.52 1.56 -12.01
C GLY A 278 21.27 2.09 -11.28
N PHE A 279 20.13 2.19 -11.96
CA PHE A 279 18.85 2.62 -11.38
C PHE A 279 17.86 1.45 -11.34
N ALA A 280 17.25 1.21 -10.18
CA ALA A 280 16.17 0.24 -10.07
C ALA A 280 14.82 0.98 -10.17
N VAL A 281 14.08 0.69 -11.22
CA VAL A 281 12.73 1.20 -11.50
C VAL A 281 11.81 0.06 -11.93
N SER A 282 10.52 0.26 -11.90
CA SER A 282 9.51 -0.68 -12.39
C SER A 282 8.82 -0.15 -13.64
N ALA A 283 8.34 -1.05 -14.50
CA ALA A 283 7.47 -0.73 -15.61
C ALA A 283 6.07 -1.29 -15.35
N GLY A 284 5.03 -0.46 -15.53
CA GLY A 284 3.62 -0.86 -15.50
C GLY A 284 3.26 -1.78 -14.34
N SER A 285 2.56 -2.86 -14.61
CA SER A 285 2.15 -3.88 -13.63
C SER A 285 3.29 -4.83 -13.24
N ALA A 286 4.43 -4.31 -12.77
CA ALA A 286 5.56 -5.12 -12.28
C ALA A 286 5.18 -6.10 -11.15
N CYS A 287 3.99 -5.93 -10.55
CA CYS A 287 3.43 -6.82 -9.54
C CYS A 287 2.80 -8.10 -10.11
N SER A 288 2.55 -8.23 -11.41
CA SER A 288 1.93 -9.41 -12.01
C SER A 288 2.96 -10.41 -12.51
N SER A 289 3.42 -11.30 -11.61
CA SER A 289 4.08 -12.60 -11.89
C SER A 289 5.11 -12.64 -13.05
N GLY A 290 5.94 -11.59 -13.21
CA GLY A 290 7.10 -11.62 -14.10
C GLY A 290 6.82 -11.55 -15.60
N LYS A 291 5.57 -11.28 -16.02
CA LYS A 291 5.22 -10.98 -17.41
C LYS A 291 4.88 -9.49 -17.49
N LEU A 292 5.78 -8.74 -18.12
CA LEU A 292 5.55 -7.33 -18.41
C LEU A 292 4.40 -7.21 -19.43
N ARG A 293 3.28 -6.69 -18.99
CA ARG A 293 2.08 -6.39 -19.79
C ARG A 293 1.86 -4.89 -19.81
N ALA A 294 1.15 -4.41 -20.83
CA ALA A 294 0.66 -3.04 -20.82
C ALA A 294 -0.11 -2.76 -19.52
N SER A 295 0.15 -1.61 -18.89
CA SER A 295 -0.47 -1.23 -17.61
C SER A 295 -2.00 -1.25 -17.72
N PRO A 296 -2.71 -2.04 -16.90
CA PRO A 296 -4.17 -2.02 -16.84
C PRO A 296 -4.67 -0.68 -16.30
N VAL A 297 -3.91 -0.03 -15.42
CA VAL A 297 -4.22 1.27 -14.84
C VAL A 297 -4.26 2.34 -15.95
N LEU A 298 -3.20 2.43 -16.76
CA LEU A 298 -3.13 3.40 -17.85
C LEU A 298 -4.20 3.13 -18.91
N ARG A 299 -4.49 1.87 -19.20
CA ARG A 299 -5.60 1.50 -20.10
C ARG A 299 -6.95 1.97 -19.57
N ALA A 300 -7.20 1.79 -18.27
CA ALA A 300 -8.43 2.26 -17.62
C ALA A 300 -8.55 3.80 -17.66
N MET A 301 -7.41 4.51 -17.65
CA MET A 301 -7.33 5.96 -17.83
C MET A 301 -7.50 6.43 -19.28
N GLY A 302 -7.62 5.50 -20.23
CA GLY A 302 -7.86 5.82 -21.65
C GLY A 302 -6.60 5.92 -22.52
N TYR A 303 -5.42 5.59 -22.00
CA TYR A 303 -4.22 5.43 -22.84
C TYR A 303 -4.35 4.18 -23.69
N ASP A 304 -3.92 4.25 -24.95
CA ASP A 304 -3.91 3.09 -25.83
C ASP A 304 -2.93 2.00 -25.32
N GLY A 305 -3.06 0.78 -25.87
CA GLY A 305 -2.28 -0.35 -25.40
C GLY A 305 -0.77 -0.19 -25.64
N ASP A 306 -0.38 0.53 -26.66
CA ASP A 306 1.03 0.75 -27.01
C ASP A 306 1.64 1.76 -26.03
N LEU A 307 0.98 2.89 -25.77
CA LEU A 307 1.43 3.86 -24.77
C LEU A 307 1.46 3.25 -23.36
N ALA A 308 0.43 2.48 -22.99
CA ALA A 308 0.37 1.82 -21.70
C ALA A 308 1.49 0.76 -21.50
N ALA A 309 2.08 0.25 -22.58
CA ALA A 309 3.23 -0.66 -22.54
C ALA A 309 4.60 0.07 -22.53
N GLN A 310 4.60 1.39 -22.64
CA GLN A 310 5.79 2.26 -22.72
C GLN A 310 6.02 3.06 -21.43
N ALA A 311 5.30 2.72 -20.35
CA ALA A 311 5.39 3.40 -19.06
C ALA A 311 6.41 2.75 -18.12
N ILE A 312 7.10 3.59 -17.35
CA ILE A 312 7.90 3.24 -16.18
C ILE A 312 7.50 4.10 -14.97
#